data_c8c1f92b846d3da5b5c9e1956d01845f
#
_entry.id   c8c1f92b846d3da5b5c9e1956d01845f
#
_cell.length_a   1.000
_cell.length_b   1.000
_cell.length_c   1.000
_cell.angle_alpha   90.00
_cell.angle_beta   90.00
_cell.angle_gamma   90.00
#
_symmetry.space_group_name_H-M   'P 1'
#
loop_
_entity.id
_entity.type
_entity.pdbx_description
1 polymer ?
#
loop_
_entity_poly.entity_id
_entity_poly.type
_entity_poly.pdbx_seq_one_letter_code
_entity_poly.pdbx_strand_id
1 'polypeptide(L)'
;MKTLGIPQISTGDMLRDHVRKGNAVGTKVEAKMKAGILVRDEVVNRLVEERLGQPDAAHGFILDGYPRTQAQAETLCGMLAGRGAEAVVIHLVVDYNEVIARLTGRRQCPVCGTLYNVKSKPSKVPGVCDLEGAALIVRDDDREEVIRERLDAYQKQTRPLIDFFREKGKRLYDVDASSEPPEAVFRKILALIQ
;
A
#
# COMPACT_ATOMS: atom_id res chain seq x y z
N MET A 1 8.56 -0.96 -10.74
CA MET A 1 9.63 -0.20 -10.06
C MET A 1 10.93 -0.27 -10.85
N LYS A 2 11.81 -1.28 -10.71
CA LYS A 2 13.03 -1.35 -11.55
C LYS A 2 12.74 -1.31 -13.05
N THR A 3 11.66 -1.95 -13.49
CA THR A 3 11.27 -2.03 -14.90
C THR A 3 10.67 -0.74 -15.45
N LEU A 4 9.94 0.03 -14.63
CA LEU A 4 9.27 1.27 -15.06
C LEU A 4 10.09 2.52 -14.76
N GLY A 5 11.18 2.41 -13.98
CA GLY A 5 12.01 3.57 -13.62
C GLY A 5 11.33 4.62 -12.74
N ILE A 6 10.18 4.31 -12.15
CA ILE A 6 9.39 5.22 -11.31
C ILE A 6 9.31 4.73 -9.85
N PRO A 7 9.19 5.64 -8.87
CA PRO A 7 9.12 5.27 -7.46
C PRO A 7 7.76 4.64 -7.10
N GLN A 8 7.78 3.71 -6.15
CA GLN A 8 6.59 3.30 -5.41
C GLN A 8 6.48 4.14 -4.15
N ILE A 9 5.30 4.69 -3.92
CA ILE A 9 4.95 5.52 -2.78
C ILE A 9 3.88 4.79 -1.97
N SER A 10 4.31 4.13 -0.89
CA SER A 10 3.43 3.43 0.04
C SER A 10 3.12 4.31 1.23
N THR A 11 1.85 4.73 1.37
CA THR A 11 1.42 5.54 2.51
C THR A 11 1.58 4.81 3.84
N GLY A 12 1.38 3.50 3.84
CA GLY A 12 1.62 2.68 5.03
C GLY A 12 3.08 2.70 5.48
N ASP A 13 4.03 2.62 4.54
CA ASP A 13 5.46 2.67 4.86
C ASP A 13 5.89 4.07 5.31
N MET A 14 5.37 5.11 4.67
CA MET A 14 5.61 6.50 5.09
C MET A 14 5.15 6.74 6.53
N LEU A 15 3.95 6.31 6.88
CA LEU A 15 3.41 6.43 8.25
C LEU A 15 4.24 5.61 9.26
N ARG A 16 4.61 4.37 8.92
CA ARG A 16 5.50 3.55 9.78
C ARG A 16 6.87 4.18 9.99
N ASP A 17 7.40 4.85 8.97
CA ASP A 17 8.67 5.57 9.11
C ASP A 17 8.55 6.75 10.09
N HIS A 18 7.46 7.50 10.05
CA HIS A 18 7.17 8.56 11.02
C HIS A 18 7.03 8.02 12.45
N VAL A 19 6.35 6.88 12.64
CA VAL A 19 6.22 6.20 13.95
C VAL A 19 7.60 5.76 14.43
N ARG A 20 8.41 5.13 13.61
CA ARG A 20 9.78 4.69 13.96
C ARG A 20 10.70 5.85 14.35
N LYS A 21 10.54 7.00 13.69
CA LYS A 21 11.28 8.23 14.02
C LYS A 21 10.77 8.94 15.28
N GLY A 22 9.64 8.53 15.84
CA GLY A 22 9.04 9.13 17.02
C GLY A 22 8.69 10.62 16.88
N ASN A 23 8.49 11.09 15.65
CA ASN A 23 8.19 12.50 15.40
C ASN A 23 6.70 12.82 15.66
N ALA A 24 6.34 14.12 15.63
CA ALA A 24 4.99 14.58 15.94
C ALA A 24 3.89 13.93 15.08
N VAL A 25 4.17 13.57 13.83
CA VAL A 25 3.23 12.83 12.98
C VAL A 25 3.12 11.39 13.47
N GLY A 26 4.25 10.70 13.67
CA GLY A 26 4.30 9.32 14.14
C GLY A 26 3.53 9.11 15.45
N THR A 27 3.77 9.96 16.45
CA THR A 27 3.06 9.92 17.74
C THR A 27 1.54 10.04 17.58
N LYS A 28 1.07 10.89 16.66
CA LYS A 28 -0.38 11.10 16.42
C LYS A 28 -1.06 9.94 15.69
N VAL A 29 -0.32 9.18 14.87
CA VAL A 29 -0.91 8.14 14.01
C VAL A 29 -0.71 6.73 14.55
N GLU A 30 0.25 6.52 15.44
CA GLU A 30 0.67 5.20 15.94
C GLU A 30 -0.50 4.37 16.49
N ALA A 31 -1.31 4.96 17.37
CA ALA A 31 -2.44 4.27 17.98
C ALA A 31 -3.46 3.79 16.93
N LYS A 32 -3.78 4.63 15.95
CA LYS A 32 -4.69 4.27 14.85
C LYS A 32 -4.12 3.16 13.98
N MET A 33 -2.83 3.22 13.64
CA MET A 33 -2.18 2.19 12.85
C MET A 33 -2.18 0.83 13.56
N LYS A 34 -1.87 0.81 14.87
CA LYS A 34 -1.93 -0.40 15.69
C LYS A 34 -3.33 -0.99 15.80
N ALA A 35 -4.36 -0.15 15.76
CA ALA A 35 -5.77 -0.56 15.76
C ALA A 35 -6.32 -0.92 14.36
N GLY A 36 -5.55 -0.76 13.28
CA GLY A 36 -6.01 -1.00 11.91
C GLY A 36 -6.97 0.07 11.36
N ILE A 37 -7.14 1.17 12.09
CA ILE A 37 -8.03 2.27 11.74
C ILE A 37 -7.30 3.22 10.77
N LEU A 38 -8.04 3.75 9.77
CA LEU A 38 -7.47 4.71 8.84
C LEU A 38 -7.02 5.99 9.57
N VAL A 39 -5.85 6.46 9.20
CA VAL A 39 -5.34 7.77 9.63
C VAL A 39 -6.17 8.86 8.95
N ARG A 40 -6.33 10.01 9.62
CA ARG A 40 -7.11 11.15 9.10
C ARG A 40 -6.62 11.57 7.72
N ASP A 41 -7.56 11.88 6.84
CA ASP A 41 -7.28 12.19 5.42
C ASP A 41 -6.32 13.37 5.27
N GLU A 42 -6.46 14.42 6.08
CA GLU A 42 -5.62 15.61 5.99
C GLU A 42 -4.15 15.28 6.24
N VAL A 43 -3.87 14.35 7.16
CA VAL A 43 -2.50 13.92 7.47
C VAL A 43 -1.92 13.13 6.30
N VAL A 44 -2.70 12.18 5.78
CA VAL A 44 -2.25 11.32 4.66
C VAL A 44 -2.09 12.13 3.38
N ASN A 45 -3.05 13.00 3.05
CA ASN A 45 -3.01 13.85 1.87
C ASN A 45 -1.76 14.74 1.87
N ARG A 46 -1.47 15.37 3.01
CA ARG A 46 -0.26 16.20 3.15
C ARG A 46 1.02 15.41 2.92
N LEU A 47 1.15 14.22 3.51
CA LEU A 47 2.33 13.37 3.32
C LEU A 47 2.48 12.95 1.84
N VAL A 48 1.38 12.61 1.19
CA VAL A 48 1.40 12.26 -0.24
C VAL A 48 1.80 13.47 -1.08
N GLU A 49 1.23 14.65 -0.84
CA GLU A 49 1.55 15.87 -1.56
C GLU A 49 3.03 16.22 -1.43
N GLU A 50 3.58 16.22 -0.20
CA GLU A 50 5.01 16.44 0.07
C GLU A 50 5.89 15.41 -0.66
N ARG A 51 5.49 14.14 -0.67
CA ARG A 51 6.24 13.06 -1.34
C ARG A 51 6.19 13.18 -2.86
N LEU A 52 5.05 13.54 -3.43
CA LEU A 52 4.89 13.79 -4.87
C LEU A 52 5.68 15.01 -5.33
N GLY A 53 5.98 15.95 -4.45
CA GLY A 53 6.85 17.11 -4.72
C GLY A 53 8.32 16.76 -4.90
N GLN A 54 8.76 15.55 -4.59
CA GLN A 54 10.16 15.15 -4.73
C GLN A 54 10.55 14.94 -6.20
N PRO A 55 11.80 15.23 -6.58
CA PRO A 55 12.25 15.15 -7.98
C PRO A 55 12.09 13.78 -8.63
N ASP A 56 12.23 12.69 -7.86
CA ASP A 56 12.11 11.33 -8.37
C ASP A 56 10.68 10.96 -8.81
N ALA A 57 9.65 11.69 -8.33
CA ALA A 57 8.26 11.52 -8.71
C ALA A 57 7.83 12.36 -9.92
N ALA A 58 8.73 13.16 -10.50
CA ALA A 58 8.40 14.08 -11.60
C ALA A 58 7.99 13.36 -12.90
N HIS A 59 8.58 12.18 -13.16
CA HIS A 59 8.34 11.41 -14.38
C HIS A 59 7.28 10.31 -14.22
N GLY A 60 6.61 10.25 -13.07
CA GLY A 60 5.59 9.27 -12.75
C GLY A 60 5.85 8.57 -11.41
N PHE A 61 4.85 7.86 -10.93
CA PHE A 61 4.91 7.17 -9.64
C PHE A 61 3.84 6.09 -9.56
N ILE A 62 4.01 5.18 -8.60
CA ILE A 62 3.00 4.20 -8.22
C ILE A 62 2.57 4.51 -6.79
N LEU A 63 1.27 4.79 -6.58
CA LEU A 63 0.70 4.92 -5.25
C LEU A 63 0.23 3.57 -4.75
N ASP A 64 0.63 3.23 -3.53
CA ASP A 64 0.25 2.00 -2.86
C ASP A 64 -0.41 2.32 -1.51
N GLY A 65 -1.64 1.83 -1.33
CA GLY A 65 -2.44 2.12 -0.15
C GLY A 65 -2.99 3.55 -0.08
N TYR A 66 -3.09 4.24 -1.22
CA TYR A 66 -3.70 5.55 -1.39
C TYR A 66 -4.27 5.70 -2.81
N PRO A 67 -5.49 6.28 -2.99
CA PRO A 67 -6.39 6.71 -1.93
C PRO A 67 -7.12 5.53 -1.26
N ARG A 68 -7.65 5.74 -0.05
CA ARG A 68 -8.48 4.78 0.68
C ARG A 68 -9.86 5.32 1.05
N THR A 69 -10.10 6.61 0.87
CA THR A 69 -11.39 7.28 1.10
C THR A 69 -11.73 8.16 -0.09
N GLN A 70 -13.01 8.50 -0.24
CA GLN A 70 -13.46 9.38 -1.31
C GLN A 70 -12.79 10.75 -1.24
N ALA A 71 -12.66 11.33 -0.05
CA ALA A 71 -11.99 12.61 0.14
C ALA A 71 -10.52 12.58 -0.31
N GLN A 72 -9.82 11.47 -0.04
CA GLN A 72 -8.46 11.26 -0.57
C GLN A 72 -8.45 11.14 -2.10
N ALA A 73 -9.43 10.44 -2.68
CA ALA A 73 -9.52 10.28 -4.14
C ALA A 73 -9.78 11.63 -4.85
N GLU A 74 -10.66 12.45 -4.29
CA GLU A 74 -10.92 13.81 -4.79
C GLU A 74 -9.66 14.68 -4.72
N THR A 75 -8.96 14.64 -3.58
CA THR A 75 -7.68 15.36 -3.40
C THR A 75 -6.64 14.89 -4.42
N LEU A 76 -6.51 13.55 -4.62
CA LEU A 76 -5.60 13.00 -5.62
C LEU A 76 -5.93 13.49 -7.04
N CYS A 77 -7.21 13.51 -7.41
CA CYS A 77 -7.64 14.03 -8.72
C CYS A 77 -7.20 15.48 -8.91
N GLY A 78 -7.31 16.32 -7.88
CA GLY A 78 -6.83 17.70 -7.91
C GLY A 78 -5.30 17.79 -8.08
N MET A 79 -4.54 17.01 -7.32
CA MET A 79 -3.08 16.95 -7.42
C MET A 79 -2.61 16.53 -8.82
N LEU A 80 -3.28 15.54 -9.43
CA LEU A 80 -2.96 15.05 -10.77
C LEU A 80 -3.31 16.07 -11.85
N ALA A 81 -4.48 16.71 -11.74
CA ALA A 81 -4.89 17.76 -12.67
C ALA A 81 -3.89 18.93 -12.67
N GLY A 82 -3.43 19.36 -11.49
CA GLY A 82 -2.40 20.41 -11.36
C GLY A 82 -1.04 20.04 -11.95
N ARG A 83 -0.80 18.75 -12.22
CA ARG A 83 0.43 18.23 -12.84
C ARG A 83 0.25 17.86 -14.32
N GLY A 84 -0.96 17.98 -14.88
CA GLY A 84 -1.27 17.50 -16.22
C GLY A 84 -1.09 15.96 -16.34
N ALA A 85 -1.21 15.23 -15.25
CA ALA A 85 -0.98 13.79 -15.18
C ALA A 85 -2.30 13.01 -15.14
N GLU A 86 -2.31 11.84 -15.76
CA GLU A 86 -3.43 10.92 -15.70
C GLU A 86 -3.11 9.69 -14.84
N ALA A 87 -4.15 9.19 -14.15
CA ALA A 87 -4.04 7.96 -13.39
C ALA A 87 -4.55 6.76 -14.17
N VAL A 88 -3.83 5.65 -14.06
CA VAL A 88 -4.33 4.30 -14.33
C VAL A 88 -4.58 3.63 -12.99
N VAL A 89 -5.78 3.14 -12.78
CA VAL A 89 -6.19 2.47 -11.53
C VAL A 89 -6.12 0.97 -11.74
N ILE A 90 -5.33 0.29 -10.95
CA ILE A 90 -5.24 -1.17 -10.93
C ILE A 90 -5.90 -1.67 -9.64
N HIS A 91 -7.04 -2.32 -9.78
CA HIS A 91 -7.71 -2.99 -8.67
C HIS A 91 -7.28 -4.46 -8.64
N LEU A 92 -6.52 -4.84 -7.63
CA LEU A 92 -6.13 -6.23 -7.41
C LEU A 92 -7.27 -6.98 -6.72
N VAL A 93 -7.89 -7.90 -7.46
CA VAL A 93 -8.92 -8.78 -6.91
C VAL A 93 -8.24 -9.96 -6.25
N VAL A 94 -8.50 -10.15 -4.96
CA VAL A 94 -7.92 -11.24 -4.17
C VAL A 94 -9.01 -11.91 -3.34
N ASP A 95 -9.01 -13.24 -3.30
CA ASP A 95 -9.91 -14.00 -2.42
C ASP A 95 -9.71 -13.61 -0.96
N TYR A 96 -10.80 -13.55 -0.21
CA TYR A 96 -10.80 -13.13 1.20
C TYR A 96 -9.88 -13.98 2.08
N ASN A 97 -9.95 -15.30 1.93
CA ASN A 97 -9.13 -16.23 2.71
C ASN A 97 -7.65 -16.09 2.35
N GLU A 98 -7.36 -15.83 1.07
CA GLU A 98 -6.00 -15.57 0.61
C GLU A 98 -5.45 -14.27 1.18
N VAL A 99 -6.26 -13.21 1.29
CA VAL A 99 -5.86 -11.96 1.96
C VAL A 99 -5.47 -12.23 3.41
N ILE A 100 -6.30 -12.95 4.16
CA ILE A 100 -6.01 -13.31 5.55
C ILE A 100 -4.72 -14.14 5.63
N ALA A 101 -4.58 -15.17 4.80
CA ALA A 101 -3.39 -16.01 4.78
C ALA A 101 -2.10 -15.25 4.49
N ARG A 102 -2.16 -14.28 3.56
CA ARG A 102 -1.02 -13.41 3.24
C ARG A 102 -0.66 -12.49 4.40
N LEU A 103 -1.65 -11.89 5.05
CA LEU A 103 -1.42 -10.96 6.16
C LEU A 103 -0.90 -11.68 7.41
N THR A 104 -1.51 -12.78 7.81
CA THR A 104 -1.07 -13.57 8.98
C THR A 104 0.28 -14.24 8.76
N GLY A 105 0.59 -14.62 7.52
CA GLY A 105 1.88 -15.18 7.12
C GLY A 105 3.00 -14.15 6.96
N ARG A 106 2.71 -12.85 6.96
CA ARG A 106 3.70 -11.81 6.73
C ARG A 106 4.68 -11.67 7.88
N ARG A 107 5.93 -11.45 7.51
CA ARG A 107 7.03 -11.13 8.44
C ARG A 107 7.78 -9.95 7.91
N GLN A 108 8.35 -9.15 8.80
CA GLN A 108 9.13 -7.97 8.43
C GLN A 108 10.45 -7.93 9.20
N CYS A 109 11.51 -7.54 8.50
CA CYS A 109 12.75 -7.19 9.17
C CYS A 109 12.60 -5.81 9.85
N PRO A 110 12.86 -5.68 11.17
CA PRO A 110 12.76 -4.41 11.85
C PRO A 110 13.85 -3.41 11.44
N VAL A 111 14.96 -3.89 10.88
CA VAL A 111 16.13 -3.08 10.48
C VAL A 111 15.93 -2.51 9.08
N CYS A 112 15.87 -3.38 8.05
CA CYS A 112 15.80 -2.94 6.64
C CYS A 112 14.37 -2.85 6.07
N GLY A 113 13.35 -3.27 6.83
CA GLY A 113 11.96 -3.24 6.37
C GLY A 113 11.58 -4.32 5.36
N THR A 114 12.51 -5.18 4.94
CA THR A 114 12.26 -6.25 3.96
C THR A 114 11.11 -7.15 4.41
N LEU A 115 10.22 -7.45 3.47
CA LEU A 115 9.06 -8.28 3.70
C LEU A 115 9.30 -9.72 3.26
N TYR A 116 8.89 -10.63 4.12
CA TYR A 116 8.84 -12.07 3.91
C TYR A 116 7.41 -12.57 4.15
N ASN A 117 7.15 -13.79 3.71
CA ASN A 117 5.93 -14.51 4.04
C ASN A 117 6.28 -15.97 4.31
N VAL A 118 5.74 -16.52 5.37
CA VAL A 118 6.08 -17.89 5.81
C VAL A 118 5.77 -18.98 4.77
N LYS A 119 4.84 -18.72 3.84
CA LYS A 119 4.45 -19.65 2.78
C LYS A 119 5.00 -19.26 1.41
N SER A 120 4.72 -18.04 0.96
CA SER A 120 4.96 -17.62 -0.43
C SER A 120 6.34 -17.01 -0.67
N LYS A 121 7.01 -16.50 0.38
CA LYS A 121 8.36 -15.91 0.31
C LYS A 121 9.08 -16.10 1.64
N PRO A 122 9.42 -17.32 2.03
CA PRO A 122 10.14 -17.56 3.28
C PRO A 122 11.56 -16.99 3.22
N SER A 123 12.14 -16.66 4.38
CA SER A 123 13.57 -16.40 4.51
C SER A 123 14.38 -17.69 4.41
N LYS A 124 15.63 -17.61 4.02
CA LYS A 124 16.55 -18.76 3.89
C LYS A 124 16.70 -19.51 5.21
N VAL A 125 16.84 -18.75 6.29
CA VAL A 125 16.80 -19.28 7.66
C VAL A 125 15.45 -18.84 8.27
N PRO A 126 14.60 -19.77 8.71
CA PRO A 126 13.29 -19.43 9.25
C PRO A 126 13.36 -18.38 10.36
N GLY A 127 12.61 -17.28 10.19
CA GLY A 127 12.55 -16.21 11.18
C GLY A 127 13.72 -15.22 11.19
N VAL A 128 14.68 -15.34 10.25
CA VAL A 128 15.87 -14.48 10.17
C VAL A 128 15.88 -13.72 8.84
N CYS A 129 16.21 -12.44 8.87
CA CYS A 129 16.34 -11.62 7.66
C CYS A 129 17.56 -12.04 6.84
N ASP A 130 17.37 -12.28 5.55
CA ASP A 130 18.45 -12.70 4.63
C ASP A 130 19.49 -11.60 4.37
N LEU A 131 19.15 -10.33 4.62
CA LEU A 131 20.02 -9.18 4.37
C LEU A 131 20.75 -8.71 5.62
N GLU A 132 20.05 -8.66 6.76
CA GLU A 132 20.55 -8.05 8.00
C GLU A 132 20.83 -9.06 9.11
N GLY A 133 20.44 -10.33 8.94
CA GLY A 133 20.56 -11.34 10.01
C GLY A 133 19.68 -11.08 11.24
N ALA A 134 18.83 -10.05 11.21
CA ALA A 134 17.96 -9.71 12.32
C ALA A 134 16.75 -10.63 12.40
N ALA A 135 16.22 -10.87 13.61
CA ALA A 135 15.00 -11.63 13.80
C ALA A 135 13.81 -10.93 13.13
N LEU A 136 13.02 -11.69 12.37
CA LEU A 136 11.81 -11.19 11.70
C LEU A 136 10.67 -11.04 12.72
N ILE A 137 9.91 -9.98 12.59
CA ILE A 137 8.75 -9.68 13.44
C ILE A 137 7.44 -9.77 12.67
N VAL A 138 6.35 -10.04 13.38
CA VAL A 138 4.98 -9.79 12.90
C VAL A 138 4.69 -8.30 13.12
N ARG A 139 4.08 -7.64 12.15
CA ARG A 139 3.66 -6.25 12.32
C ARG A 139 2.51 -6.17 13.32
N ASP A 140 2.42 -5.08 14.08
CA ASP A 140 1.30 -4.86 15.03
C ASP A 140 -0.06 -4.87 14.32
N ASP A 141 -0.10 -4.36 13.08
CA ASP A 141 -1.30 -4.29 12.25
C ASP A 141 -1.60 -5.59 11.46
N ASP A 142 -0.85 -6.68 11.67
CA ASP A 142 -1.09 -8.01 11.11
C ASP A 142 -1.61 -9.03 12.13
N ARG A 143 -2.01 -8.59 13.30
CA ARG A 143 -2.74 -9.42 14.27
C ARG A 143 -4.17 -9.67 13.76
N GLU A 144 -4.74 -10.83 14.05
CA GLU A 144 -6.01 -11.28 13.47
C GLU A 144 -7.16 -10.29 13.73
N GLU A 145 -7.26 -9.76 14.93
CA GLU A 145 -8.28 -8.78 15.28
C GLU A 145 -8.15 -7.51 14.44
N VAL A 146 -6.91 -7.05 14.24
CA VAL A 146 -6.61 -5.84 13.46
C VAL A 146 -6.85 -6.07 11.97
N ILE A 147 -6.59 -7.29 11.47
CA ILE A 147 -6.88 -7.65 10.07
C ILE A 147 -8.38 -7.50 9.80
N ARG A 148 -9.25 -7.93 10.69
CA ARG A 148 -10.71 -7.79 10.54
C ARG A 148 -11.12 -6.31 10.43
N GLU A 149 -10.63 -5.46 11.31
CA GLU A 149 -10.87 -4.00 11.25
C GLU A 149 -10.40 -3.39 9.93
N ARG A 150 -9.24 -3.81 9.42
CA ARG A 150 -8.70 -3.36 8.13
C ARG A 150 -9.57 -3.79 6.95
N LEU A 151 -10.07 -5.02 6.96
CA LEU A 151 -10.96 -5.52 5.91
C LEU A 151 -12.32 -4.81 5.95
N ASP A 152 -12.85 -4.54 7.13
CA ASP A 152 -14.05 -3.74 7.33
C ASP A 152 -13.88 -2.30 6.79
N ALA A 153 -12.77 -1.66 7.14
CA ALA A 153 -12.43 -0.33 6.64
C ALA A 153 -12.30 -0.32 5.10
N TYR A 154 -11.67 -1.37 4.52
CA TYR A 154 -11.59 -1.54 3.08
C TYR A 154 -12.96 -1.62 2.44
N GLN A 155 -13.85 -2.49 2.93
CA GLN A 155 -15.19 -2.67 2.36
C GLN A 155 -16.03 -1.39 2.42
N LYS A 156 -15.95 -0.68 3.55
CA LYS A 156 -16.78 0.52 3.78
C LYS A 156 -16.26 1.77 3.08
N GLN A 157 -14.94 1.94 2.97
CA GLN A 157 -14.33 3.20 2.56
C GLN A 157 -13.52 3.12 1.27
N THR A 158 -12.86 1.99 1.00
CA THR A 158 -11.94 1.87 -0.13
C THR A 158 -12.60 1.21 -1.35
N ARG A 159 -13.38 0.17 -1.15
CA ARG A 159 -14.08 -0.51 -2.25
C ARG A 159 -14.98 0.43 -3.07
N PRO A 160 -15.71 1.38 -2.49
CA PRO A 160 -16.52 2.35 -3.26
C PRO A 160 -15.70 3.22 -4.23
N LEU A 161 -14.40 3.34 -4.05
CA LEU A 161 -13.53 4.09 -4.96
C LEU A 161 -13.45 3.48 -6.36
N ILE A 162 -13.74 2.20 -6.51
CA ILE A 162 -13.80 1.53 -7.81
C ILE A 162 -14.85 2.24 -8.68
N ASP A 163 -16.05 2.44 -8.13
CA ASP A 163 -17.15 3.11 -8.84
C ASP A 163 -16.86 4.60 -9.01
N PHE A 164 -16.32 5.26 -8.00
CA PHE A 164 -15.85 6.65 -8.10
C PHE A 164 -14.91 6.88 -9.29
N PHE A 165 -13.88 6.03 -9.46
CA PHE A 165 -12.93 6.19 -10.55
C PHE A 165 -13.52 5.83 -11.92
N ARG A 166 -14.46 4.87 -11.98
CA ARG A 166 -15.24 4.59 -13.20
C ARG A 166 -16.07 5.78 -13.63
N GLU A 167 -16.81 6.38 -12.70
CA GLU A 167 -17.64 7.58 -12.94
C GLU A 167 -16.80 8.79 -13.38
N LYS A 168 -15.56 8.91 -12.87
CA LYS A 168 -14.62 9.93 -13.31
C LYS A 168 -13.94 9.63 -14.64
N GLY A 169 -14.33 8.57 -15.35
CA GLY A 169 -13.76 8.18 -16.64
C GLY A 169 -12.29 7.79 -16.59
N LYS A 170 -11.80 7.35 -15.42
CA LYS A 170 -10.40 6.89 -15.31
C LYS A 170 -10.24 5.48 -15.87
N ARG A 171 -9.07 5.20 -16.48
CA ARG A 171 -8.71 3.84 -16.87
C ARG A 171 -8.58 2.98 -15.63
N LEU A 172 -9.52 2.05 -15.44
CA LEU A 172 -9.55 1.13 -14.30
C LEU A 172 -9.56 -0.31 -14.81
N TYR A 173 -8.67 -1.12 -14.25
CA TYR A 173 -8.53 -2.52 -14.58
C TYR A 173 -8.61 -3.38 -13.33
N ASP A 174 -9.48 -4.40 -13.38
CA ASP A 174 -9.53 -5.46 -12.39
C ASP A 174 -8.53 -6.56 -12.76
N VAL A 175 -7.60 -6.87 -11.87
CA VAL A 175 -6.56 -7.89 -12.08
C VAL A 175 -6.66 -8.93 -10.97
N ASP A 176 -7.01 -10.15 -11.32
CA ASP A 176 -6.99 -11.27 -10.36
C ASP A 176 -5.56 -11.56 -9.90
N ALA A 177 -5.39 -11.52 -8.59
CA ALA A 177 -4.13 -11.77 -7.91
C ALA A 177 -4.26 -12.84 -6.80
N SER A 178 -5.34 -13.66 -6.82
CA SER A 178 -5.61 -14.65 -5.79
C SER A 178 -4.60 -15.79 -5.80
N SER A 179 -4.41 -16.43 -6.94
CA SER A 179 -3.65 -17.70 -7.03
C SER A 179 -2.35 -17.59 -7.81
N GLU A 180 -2.00 -16.40 -8.30
CA GLU A 180 -0.84 -16.22 -9.16
C GLU A 180 0.36 -15.65 -8.40
N PRO A 181 1.58 -16.04 -8.81
CA PRO A 181 2.78 -15.45 -8.25
C PRO A 181 2.90 -13.97 -8.67
N PRO A 182 3.55 -13.13 -7.84
CA PRO A 182 3.67 -11.69 -8.08
C PRO A 182 4.20 -11.32 -9.46
N GLU A 183 5.11 -12.12 -10.02
CA GLU A 183 5.71 -11.91 -11.34
C GLU A 183 4.69 -12.09 -12.48
N ALA A 184 3.73 -13.00 -12.34
CA ALA A 184 2.67 -13.21 -13.32
C ALA A 184 1.66 -12.06 -13.26
N VAL A 185 1.24 -11.65 -12.07
CA VAL A 185 0.38 -10.48 -11.85
C VAL A 185 1.03 -9.22 -12.41
N PHE A 186 2.33 -9.03 -12.17
CA PHE A 186 3.09 -7.90 -12.69
C PHE A 186 3.09 -7.85 -14.23
N ARG A 187 3.29 -8.99 -14.90
CA ARG A 187 3.22 -9.06 -16.39
C ARG A 187 1.86 -8.67 -16.92
N LYS A 188 0.77 -9.10 -16.26
CA LYS A 188 -0.60 -8.70 -16.63
C LYS A 188 -0.77 -7.17 -16.51
N ILE A 189 -0.32 -6.60 -15.40
CA ILE A 189 -0.39 -5.15 -15.18
C ILE A 189 0.40 -4.40 -16.26
N LEU A 190 1.62 -4.83 -16.58
CA LEU A 190 2.42 -4.20 -17.62
C LEU A 190 1.71 -4.18 -18.97
N ALA A 191 1.06 -5.27 -19.36
CA ALA A 191 0.31 -5.33 -20.61
C ALA A 191 -0.92 -4.41 -20.67
N LEU A 192 -1.45 -3.99 -19.52
CA LEU A 192 -2.60 -3.08 -19.42
C LEU A 192 -2.21 -1.60 -19.45
N ILE A 193 -0.97 -1.26 -19.09
CA ILE A 193 -0.51 0.13 -18.96
C ILE A 193 0.41 0.59 -20.10
N GLN A 194 0.84 -0.32 -20.96
CA GLN A 194 1.53 -0.02 -22.22
C GLN A 194 0.53 0.33 -23.32
#